data_aa6ecdae2e5321acd6ffca22ac14cfee
#
_entry.id   aa6ecdae2e5321acd6ffca22ac14cfee
#
_cell.length_a   1.000
_cell.length_b   1.000
_cell.length_c   1.000
_cell.angle_alpha   90.00
_cell.angle_beta   90.00
_cell.angle_gamma   90.00
#
_symmetry.space_group_name_H-M   'P 1'
#
loop_
_entity.id
_entity.type
_entity.pdbx_description
1 polymer ?
#
loop_
_entity_poly.entity_id
_entity_poly.type
_entity_poly.pdbx_seq_one_letter_code
_entity_poly.pdbx_strand_id
1 'polypeptide(L)'
;MPASHRSLAQDLPAALAHGLDAPPSTDTARLARGIAAAFGDATLALLHYGSHAHRSDARPESAHDFFVIVRSYRAAYRALAASLHTGYSPTTATMLAHLLPPNVIAVRPPDAAPLTAKCAVLSLAHLRRACSPRARDHFVHGRLFQQIQLAWVRDEDVRAVVTDAVLAVRAHTLAWGRPYLPAHFTVHDYCRTLLETSFAAEIRPEGNARLAVLLEAQRGTLTPVYETMLQYLVLQRILASDGKVYSIRQTVDWLTRARIGLYFRRSKLRATLRWLKYIALYDDWLDYLLRKIERRSGMSIALTPRERRWPLLFLWPKVIRYLRTRPQHHA
;
A
#
# COMPACT_ATOMS: atom_id res chain seq x y z
N MET A 1 -5.72 35.75 -15.16
CA MET A 1 -4.73 34.74 -14.75
C MET A 1 -3.66 34.67 -15.85
N PRO A 2 -2.35 34.70 -15.54
CA PRO A 2 -1.30 34.54 -16.55
C PRO A 2 -1.42 33.18 -17.24
N ALA A 3 -1.02 33.07 -18.48
CA ALA A 3 -1.13 31.86 -19.32
C ALA A 3 -0.50 30.61 -18.65
N SER A 4 0.62 30.79 -17.92
CA SER A 4 1.32 29.75 -17.18
C SER A 4 0.48 29.12 -16.05
N HIS A 5 -0.38 29.90 -15.39
CA HIS A 5 -1.27 29.39 -14.32
C HIS A 5 -2.37 28.47 -14.84
N ARG A 6 -2.91 28.79 -16.03
CA ARG A 6 -3.98 27.99 -16.64
C ARG A 6 -3.42 26.66 -17.16
N SER A 7 -2.24 26.68 -17.76
CA SER A 7 -1.53 25.48 -18.23
C SER A 7 -1.27 24.50 -17.08
N LEU A 8 -0.62 24.94 -15.99
CA LEU A 8 -0.25 24.04 -14.88
C LEU A 8 -1.47 23.42 -14.17
N ALA A 9 -2.58 24.18 -14.07
CA ALA A 9 -3.81 23.64 -13.51
C ALA A 9 -4.46 22.59 -14.43
N GLN A 10 -4.32 22.73 -15.74
CA GLN A 10 -4.78 21.76 -16.74
C GLN A 10 -3.90 20.51 -16.77
N ASP A 11 -2.59 20.66 -16.57
CA ASP A 11 -1.62 19.57 -16.61
C ASP A 11 -1.59 18.72 -15.31
N LEU A 12 -2.05 19.28 -14.20
CA LEU A 12 -1.99 18.62 -12.89
C LEU A 12 -2.67 17.25 -12.85
N PRO A 13 -3.90 17.03 -13.37
CA PRO A 13 -4.51 15.71 -13.38
C PRO A 13 -3.68 14.67 -14.15
N ALA A 14 -3.15 15.03 -15.31
CA ALA A 14 -2.30 14.15 -16.11
C ALA A 14 -0.99 13.81 -15.38
N ALA A 15 -0.37 14.79 -14.72
CA ALA A 15 0.81 14.57 -13.90
C ALA A 15 0.51 13.66 -12.71
N LEU A 16 -0.61 13.88 -12.00
CA LEU A 16 -1.02 13.03 -10.89
C LEU A 16 -1.39 11.60 -11.33
N ALA A 17 -1.83 11.39 -12.57
CA ALA A 17 -2.08 10.07 -13.15
C ALA A 17 -0.81 9.37 -13.67
N HIS A 18 0.34 10.06 -13.71
CA HIS A 18 1.57 9.54 -14.30
C HIS A 18 1.91 8.13 -13.79
N GLY A 19 2.21 7.23 -14.72
CA GLY A 19 2.55 5.83 -14.46
C GLY A 19 1.36 4.90 -14.21
N LEU A 20 0.14 5.42 -14.04
CA LEU A 20 -1.04 4.59 -13.77
C LEU A 20 -1.42 3.69 -14.95
N ASP A 21 -1.40 4.22 -16.17
CA ASP A 21 -1.72 3.51 -17.40
C ASP A 21 -0.49 2.91 -18.10
N ALA A 22 0.66 2.85 -17.42
CA ALA A 22 1.84 2.18 -17.95
C ALA A 22 1.51 0.70 -18.22
N PRO A 23 1.92 0.13 -19.37
CA PRO A 23 1.60 -1.25 -19.69
C PRO A 23 2.23 -2.22 -18.66
N PRO A 24 1.45 -3.16 -18.10
CA PRO A 24 1.96 -4.14 -17.17
C PRO A 24 2.92 -5.11 -17.88
N SER A 25 3.88 -5.66 -17.16
CA SER A 25 4.71 -6.75 -17.66
C SER A 25 3.84 -7.97 -18.01
N THR A 26 4.35 -8.87 -18.86
CA THR A 26 3.66 -10.10 -19.26
C THR A 26 3.18 -10.90 -18.06
N ASP A 27 4.03 -11.07 -17.04
CA ASP A 27 3.69 -11.77 -15.81
C ASP A 27 2.63 -11.07 -14.99
N THR A 28 2.73 -9.74 -14.86
CA THR A 28 1.72 -8.94 -14.17
C THR A 28 0.38 -9.00 -14.90
N ALA A 29 0.36 -8.93 -16.23
CA ALA A 29 -0.86 -9.03 -17.03
C ALA A 29 -1.49 -10.42 -16.92
N ARG A 30 -0.67 -11.49 -16.93
CA ARG A 30 -1.13 -12.86 -16.75
C ARG A 30 -1.74 -13.09 -15.37
N LEU A 31 -1.06 -12.64 -14.30
CA LEU A 31 -1.60 -12.66 -12.93
C LEU A 31 -2.90 -11.85 -12.82
N ALA A 32 -2.94 -10.65 -13.38
CA ALA A 32 -4.12 -9.80 -13.30
C ALA A 32 -5.35 -10.47 -13.95
N ARG A 33 -5.21 -11.07 -15.12
CA ARG A 33 -6.29 -11.84 -15.77
C ARG A 33 -6.74 -13.02 -14.91
N GLY A 34 -5.81 -13.82 -14.40
CA GLY A 34 -6.13 -14.97 -13.55
C GLY A 34 -6.80 -14.56 -12.23
N ILE A 35 -6.37 -13.46 -11.61
CA ILE A 35 -7.02 -12.90 -10.41
C ILE A 35 -8.42 -12.41 -10.76
N ALA A 36 -8.59 -11.68 -11.87
CA ALA A 36 -9.90 -11.18 -12.29
C ALA A 36 -10.88 -12.35 -12.52
N ALA A 37 -10.44 -13.41 -13.17
CA ALA A 37 -11.23 -14.63 -13.38
C ALA A 37 -11.58 -15.33 -12.05
N ALA A 38 -10.64 -15.41 -11.10
CA ALA A 38 -10.86 -16.06 -9.82
C ALA A 38 -11.91 -15.34 -8.95
N PHE A 39 -11.97 -14.02 -8.99
CA PHE A 39 -12.99 -13.21 -8.30
C PHE A 39 -14.26 -13.01 -9.16
N GLY A 40 -14.25 -13.42 -10.43
CA GLY A 40 -15.38 -13.40 -11.34
C GLY A 40 -15.98 -12.00 -11.52
N ASP A 41 -17.31 -11.98 -11.71
CA ASP A 41 -18.05 -10.72 -11.93
C ASP A 41 -18.01 -9.72 -10.77
N ALA A 42 -17.50 -10.09 -9.65
CA ALA A 42 -17.30 -9.14 -8.55
C ALA A 42 -16.11 -8.22 -8.78
N THR A 43 -15.14 -8.60 -9.65
CA THR A 43 -13.93 -7.81 -9.92
C THR A 43 -14.25 -6.56 -10.71
N LEU A 44 -13.78 -5.42 -10.26
CA LEU A 44 -13.91 -4.13 -10.94
C LEU A 44 -12.59 -3.65 -11.51
N ALA A 45 -11.51 -3.68 -10.70
CA ALA A 45 -10.19 -3.26 -11.13
C ALA A 45 -9.08 -3.95 -10.33
N LEU A 46 -7.89 -4.02 -10.90
CA LEU A 46 -6.67 -4.51 -10.28
C LEU A 46 -5.57 -3.47 -10.40
N LEU A 47 -5.09 -2.97 -9.26
CA LEU A 47 -3.96 -2.06 -9.18
C LEU A 47 -2.73 -2.83 -8.70
N HIS A 48 -1.69 -2.88 -9.51
CA HIS A 48 -0.41 -3.50 -9.19
C HIS A 48 0.49 -2.48 -8.48
N TYR A 49 1.09 -2.88 -7.36
CA TYR A 49 2.00 -2.05 -6.57
C TYR A 49 3.13 -2.90 -5.96
N GLY A 50 4.01 -2.26 -5.19
CA GLY A 50 5.08 -2.97 -4.49
C GLY A 50 6.34 -3.21 -5.34
N SER A 51 7.24 -4.07 -4.87
CA SER A 51 8.59 -4.23 -5.44
C SER A 51 8.60 -4.61 -6.92
N HIS A 52 7.68 -5.45 -7.36
CA HIS A 52 7.56 -5.80 -8.78
C HIS A 52 7.07 -4.64 -9.67
N ALA A 53 6.21 -3.75 -9.13
CA ALA A 53 5.78 -2.56 -9.85
C ALA A 53 6.90 -1.52 -9.97
N HIS A 54 7.75 -1.44 -8.96
CA HIS A 54 8.87 -0.48 -8.90
C HIS A 54 10.15 -1.03 -9.54
N ARG A 55 10.19 -2.31 -9.91
CA ARG A 55 11.39 -3.03 -10.39
C ARG A 55 12.58 -2.92 -9.41
N SER A 56 12.30 -2.75 -8.12
CA SER A 56 13.30 -2.66 -7.06
C SER A 56 13.42 -4.01 -6.36
N ASP A 57 14.59 -4.62 -6.33
CA ASP A 57 14.93 -5.84 -5.57
C ASP A 57 13.86 -6.96 -5.60
N ALA A 58 13.03 -6.97 -6.63
CA ALA A 58 12.00 -7.99 -6.78
C ALA A 58 12.70 -9.33 -7.10
N ARG A 59 12.73 -10.21 -6.11
CA ARG A 59 13.17 -11.59 -6.35
C ARG A 59 12.12 -12.28 -7.22
N PRO A 60 12.52 -13.07 -8.22
CA PRO A 60 11.58 -13.77 -9.11
C PRO A 60 10.50 -14.57 -8.37
N GLU A 61 10.86 -15.12 -7.19
CA GLU A 61 9.96 -15.93 -6.37
C GLU A 61 9.07 -15.09 -5.42
N SER A 62 9.25 -13.76 -5.37
CA SER A 62 8.42 -12.93 -4.51
C SER A 62 7.03 -12.74 -5.11
N ALA A 63 6.02 -12.66 -4.24
CA ALA A 63 4.65 -12.46 -4.68
C ALA A 63 4.44 -11.02 -5.19
N HIS A 64 3.69 -10.89 -6.28
CA HIS A 64 3.20 -9.60 -6.78
C HIS A 64 2.11 -9.05 -5.87
N ASP A 65 2.15 -7.76 -5.56
CA ASP A 65 1.16 -7.12 -4.71
C ASP A 65 0.08 -6.42 -5.53
N PHE A 66 -1.20 -6.76 -5.27
CA PHE A 66 -2.36 -6.16 -5.95
C PHE A 66 -3.38 -5.60 -4.98
N PHE A 67 -3.95 -4.44 -5.29
CA PHE A 67 -5.29 -4.12 -4.83
C PHE A 67 -6.30 -4.76 -5.77
N VAL A 68 -7.22 -5.53 -5.21
CA VAL A 68 -8.37 -6.10 -5.93
C VAL A 68 -9.59 -5.31 -5.54
N ILE A 69 -10.04 -4.46 -6.45
CA ILE A 69 -11.23 -3.64 -6.24
C ILE A 69 -12.45 -4.44 -6.67
N VAL A 70 -13.39 -4.63 -5.74
CA VAL A 70 -14.56 -5.46 -5.97
C VAL A 70 -15.86 -4.69 -5.74
N ARG A 71 -16.92 -5.11 -6.43
CA ARG A 71 -18.28 -4.56 -6.26
C ARG A 71 -18.82 -4.90 -4.87
N SER A 72 -18.66 -6.15 -4.44
CA SER A 72 -19.17 -6.69 -3.19
C SER A 72 -18.21 -7.74 -2.63
N TYR A 73 -17.88 -7.65 -1.34
CA TYR A 73 -17.07 -8.65 -0.66
C TYR A 73 -17.71 -10.04 -0.69
N ARG A 74 -19.04 -10.11 -0.46
CA ARG A 74 -19.78 -11.37 -0.46
C ARG A 74 -19.71 -12.08 -1.81
N ALA A 75 -19.93 -11.36 -2.90
CA ALA A 75 -19.82 -11.91 -4.24
C ALA A 75 -18.39 -12.34 -4.56
N ALA A 76 -17.41 -11.49 -4.24
CA ALA A 76 -15.99 -11.74 -4.47
C ALA A 76 -15.48 -13.00 -3.75
N TYR A 77 -15.76 -13.15 -2.45
CA TYR A 77 -15.28 -14.33 -1.70
C TYR A 77 -16.03 -15.61 -2.04
N ARG A 78 -17.30 -15.53 -2.48
CA ARG A 78 -18.02 -16.68 -3.00
C ARG A 78 -17.44 -17.15 -4.34
N ALA A 79 -17.17 -16.24 -5.26
CA ALA A 79 -16.54 -16.56 -6.54
C ALA A 79 -15.14 -17.16 -6.34
N LEU A 80 -14.33 -16.54 -5.47
CA LEU A 80 -13.00 -17.03 -5.14
C LEU A 80 -13.01 -18.45 -4.55
N ALA A 81 -13.95 -18.75 -3.64
CA ALA A 81 -14.08 -20.06 -3.04
C ALA A 81 -14.61 -21.13 -4.01
N ALA A 82 -15.35 -20.72 -5.04
CA ALA A 82 -15.80 -21.62 -6.11
C ALA A 82 -14.70 -21.91 -7.13
N SER A 83 -13.80 -20.94 -7.37
CA SER A 83 -12.73 -21.08 -8.38
C SER A 83 -11.43 -21.65 -7.81
N LEU A 84 -11.14 -21.43 -6.54
CA LEU A 84 -9.90 -21.85 -5.88
C LEU A 84 -10.20 -22.46 -4.51
N HIS A 85 -9.44 -23.49 -4.13
CA HIS A 85 -9.50 -24.01 -2.77
C HIS A 85 -8.98 -22.95 -1.79
N THR A 86 -9.87 -22.41 -0.97
CA THR A 86 -9.55 -21.46 0.09
C THR A 86 -9.71 -22.13 1.45
N GLY A 87 -8.70 -22.01 2.33
CA GLY A 87 -8.75 -22.54 3.69
C GLY A 87 -9.67 -21.75 4.64
N TYR A 88 -10.54 -20.85 4.12
CA TYR A 88 -11.40 -20.00 4.94
C TYR A 88 -12.82 -19.89 4.35
N SER A 89 -13.78 -19.69 5.26
CA SER A 89 -15.19 -19.48 4.86
C SER A 89 -15.37 -18.14 4.16
N PRO A 90 -16.10 -18.08 3.01
CA PRO A 90 -16.49 -16.83 2.36
C PRO A 90 -17.24 -15.85 3.27
N THR A 91 -18.05 -16.38 4.20
CA THR A 91 -18.79 -15.57 5.18
C THR A 91 -17.85 -14.90 6.17
N THR A 92 -16.90 -15.67 6.75
CA THR A 92 -15.86 -15.14 7.65
C THR A 92 -15.01 -14.07 6.94
N ALA A 93 -14.55 -14.35 5.71
CA ALA A 93 -13.77 -13.40 4.94
C ALA A 93 -14.56 -12.12 4.66
N THR A 94 -15.85 -12.22 4.32
CA THR A 94 -16.75 -11.09 4.11
C THR A 94 -16.89 -10.23 5.37
N MET A 95 -17.17 -10.85 6.52
CA MET A 95 -17.30 -10.15 7.80
C MET A 95 -16.01 -9.40 8.17
N LEU A 96 -14.87 -10.07 8.08
CA LEU A 96 -13.56 -9.49 8.38
C LEU A 96 -13.21 -8.34 7.42
N ALA A 97 -13.61 -8.41 6.15
CA ALA A 97 -13.41 -7.35 5.17
C ALA A 97 -14.24 -6.10 5.49
N HIS A 98 -15.44 -6.25 6.02
CA HIS A 98 -16.25 -5.12 6.49
C HIS A 98 -15.72 -4.50 7.77
N LEU A 99 -15.27 -5.32 8.72
CA LEU A 99 -14.80 -4.87 10.03
C LEU A 99 -13.49 -4.07 9.91
N LEU A 100 -12.53 -4.59 9.17
CA LEU A 100 -11.18 -4.00 9.07
C LEU A 100 -10.58 -4.19 7.65
N PRO A 101 -11.05 -3.47 6.62
CA PRO A 101 -10.52 -3.56 5.26
C PRO A 101 -9.07 -3.06 5.16
N PRO A 102 -8.29 -3.59 4.19
CA PRO A 102 -8.56 -4.74 3.34
C PRO A 102 -8.29 -6.09 4.03
N ASN A 103 -8.84 -7.17 3.48
CA ASN A 103 -8.22 -8.48 3.68
C ASN A 103 -7.06 -8.59 2.69
N VAL A 104 -5.93 -9.11 3.16
CA VAL A 104 -4.79 -9.43 2.30
C VAL A 104 -4.69 -10.95 2.23
N ILE A 105 -4.85 -11.51 1.05
CA ILE A 105 -4.87 -12.97 0.81
C ILE A 105 -3.88 -13.34 -0.30
N ALA A 106 -3.34 -14.54 -0.24
CA ALA A 106 -2.54 -15.08 -1.33
C ALA A 106 -3.45 -15.73 -2.37
N VAL A 107 -3.23 -15.42 -3.63
CA VAL A 107 -3.96 -16.00 -4.77
C VAL A 107 -2.94 -16.56 -5.75
N ARG A 108 -3.18 -17.79 -6.20
CA ARG A 108 -2.34 -18.50 -7.18
C ARG A 108 -3.24 -18.99 -8.30
N PRO A 109 -3.51 -18.15 -9.31
CA PRO A 109 -4.32 -18.57 -10.43
C PRO A 109 -3.60 -19.71 -11.19
N PRO A 110 -4.29 -20.80 -11.53
CA PRO A 110 -3.66 -21.93 -12.24
C PRO A 110 -2.99 -21.49 -13.55
N ASP A 111 -3.65 -20.63 -14.32
CA ASP A 111 -3.17 -20.12 -15.60
C ASP A 111 -1.94 -19.20 -15.47
N ALA A 112 -1.60 -18.79 -14.26
CA ALA A 112 -0.44 -17.95 -13.98
C ALA A 112 0.67 -18.67 -13.20
N ALA A 113 0.59 -19.99 -13.04
CA ALA A 113 1.64 -20.76 -12.36
C ALA A 113 3.02 -20.55 -13.01
N PRO A 114 4.11 -20.48 -12.23
CA PRO A 114 4.20 -20.63 -10.77
C PRO A 114 4.02 -19.31 -9.99
N LEU A 115 3.55 -18.24 -10.61
CA LEU A 115 3.46 -16.92 -10.02
C LEU A 115 2.47 -16.87 -8.85
N THR A 116 2.74 -16.03 -7.88
CA THR A 116 1.89 -15.83 -6.70
C THR A 116 1.55 -14.34 -6.55
N ALA A 117 0.31 -14.06 -6.24
CA ALA A 117 -0.16 -12.71 -5.92
C ALA A 117 -0.57 -12.57 -4.46
N LYS A 118 -0.28 -11.42 -3.87
CA LYS A 118 -0.89 -10.94 -2.62
C LYS A 118 -1.96 -9.93 -2.97
N CYS A 119 -3.19 -10.28 -2.70
CA CYS A 119 -4.37 -9.51 -3.06
C CYS A 119 -4.93 -8.80 -1.83
N ALA A 120 -4.79 -7.47 -1.80
CA ALA A 120 -5.47 -6.61 -0.83
C ALA A 120 -6.89 -6.30 -1.37
N VAL A 121 -7.89 -7.04 -0.90
CA VAL A 121 -9.27 -6.97 -1.41
C VAL A 121 -10.01 -5.81 -0.78
N LEU A 122 -10.50 -4.89 -1.61
CA LEU A 122 -11.27 -3.71 -1.23
C LEU A 122 -12.56 -3.60 -2.03
N SER A 123 -13.69 -3.31 -1.38
CA SER A 123 -14.86 -2.86 -2.13
C SER A 123 -14.65 -1.43 -2.65
N LEU A 124 -15.30 -1.10 -3.77
CA LEU A 124 -15.23 0.26 -4.36
C LEU A 124 -15.66 1.35 -3.35
N ALA A 125 -16.66 1.05 -2.51
CA ALA A 125 -17.08 1.97 -1.44
C ALA A 125 -15.98 2.20 -0.39
N HIS A 126 -15.24 1.14 -0.02
CA HIS A 126 -14.11 1.27 0.91
C HIS A 126 -12.91 1.95 0.26
N LEU A 127 -12.64 1.73 -1.02
CA LEU A 127 -11.61 2.47 -1.76
C LEU A 127 -11.90 3.96 -1.73
N ARG A 128 -13.11 4.38 -2.14
CA ARG A 128 -13.53 5.80 -2.12
C ARG A 128 -13.36 6.42 -0.72
N ARG A 129 -13.80 5.71 0.33
CA ARG A 129 -13.62 6.19 1.71
C ARG A 129 -12.15 6.27 2.11
N ALA A 130 -11.35 5.27 1.76
CA ALA A 130 -9.92 5.22 2.11
C ALA A 130 -9.11 6.30 1.37
N CYS A 131 -9.53 6.73 0.19
CA CYS A 131 -8.89 7.80 -0.58
C CYS A 131 -9.43 9.20 -0.25
N SER A 132 -10.41 9.31 0.64
CA SER A 132 -10.99 10.60 1.06
C SER A 132 -10.31 11.16 2.32
N PRO A 133 -10.54 12.45 2.66
CA PRO A 133 -10.09 13.02 3.94
C PRO A 133 -10.65 12.31 5.18
N ARG A 134 -11.66 11.45 5.02
CA ARG A 134 -12.25 10.61 6.07
C ARG A 134 -11.56 9.25 6.20
N ALA A 135 -10.40 9.04 5.60
CA ALA A 135 -9.63 7.82 5.72
C ALA A 135 -9.37 7.45 7.18
N ARG A 136 -9.61 6.18 7.52
CA ARG A 136 -9.46 5.70 8.90
C ARG A 136 -8.04 5.26 9.24
N ASP A 137 -7.23 4.98 8.24
CA ASP A 137 -5.82 4.59 8.36
C ASP A 137 -5.08 4.84 7.05
N HIS A 138 -3.76 4.72 7.10
CA HIS A 138 -2.84 5.07 6.03
C HIS A 138 -2.55 3.93 5.04
N PHE A 139 -3.15 2.74 5.21
CA PHE A 139 -2.81 1.57 4.40
C PHE A 139 -2.94 1.80 2.89
N VAL A 140 -4.06 2.37 2.45
CA VAL A 140 -4.31 2.66 1.03
C VAL A 140 -3.50 3.86 0.57
N HIS A 141 -3.50 4.96 1.32
CA HIS A 141 -2.72 6.15 1.03
C HIS A 141 -1.23 5.84 0.87
N GLY A 142 -0.67 5.06 1.81
CA GLY A 142 0.75 4.70 1.82
C GLY A 142 1.20 3.86 0.62
N ARG A 143 0.28 3.41 -0.21
CA ARG A 143 0.57 2.67 -1.46
C ARG A 143 0.20 3.45 -2.70
N LEU A 144 -0.97 4.10 -2.72
CA LEU A 144 -1.45 4.79 -3.91
C LEU A 144 -0.71 6.10 -4.21
N PHE A 145 -0.01 6.71 -3.23
CA PHE A 145 0.83 7.85 -3.53
C PHE A 145 2.11 7.47 -4.28
N GLN A 146 2.52 6.21 -4.22
CA GLN A 146 3.71 5.65 -4.86
C GLN A 146 3.44 5.28 -6.32
N GLN A 147 4.45 4.65 -6.95
CA GLN A 147 4.30 4.07 -8.28
C GLN A 147 3.33 2.89 -8.23
N ILE A 148 2.30 2.97 -9.04
CA ILE A 148 1.26 1.96 -9.21
C ILE A 148 0.87 1.85 -10.67
N GLN A 149 0.30 0.71 -11.06
CA GLN A 149 -0.20 0.45 -12.40
C GLN A 149 -1.64 -0.08 -12.33
N LEU A 150 -2.50 0.39 -13.23
CA LEU A 150 -3.82 -0.21 -13.46
C LEU A 150 -3.64 -1.44 -14.37
N ALA A 151 -3.44 -2.61 -13.74
CA ALA A 151 -3.10 -3.84 -14.45
C ALA A 151 -4.30 -4.51 -15.15
N TRP A 152 -5.52 -4.23 -14.67
CA TRP A 152 -6.75 -4.70 -15.27
C TRP A 152 -7.92 -3.82 -14.80
N VAL A 153 -8.87 -3.58 -15.68
CA VAL A 153 -10.10 -2.83 -15.36
C VAL A 153 -11.26 -3.40 -16.19
N ARG A 154 -12.45 -3.40 -15.60
CA ARG A 154 -13.65 -3.95 -16.22
C ARG A 154 -14.18 -3.09 -17.37
N ASP A 155 -14.31 -1.79 -17.11
CA ASP A 155 -14.91 -0.80 -18.02
C ASP A 155 -14.35 0.59 -17.74
N GLU A 156 -14.71 1.56 -18.57
CA GLU A 156 -14.18 2.92 -18.51
C GLU A 156 -14.75 3.72 -17.32
N ASP A 157 -15.96 3.44 -16.89
CA ASP A 157 -16.55 4.08 -15.70
C ASP A 157 -15.79 3.70 -14.44
N VAL A 158 -15.41 2.43 -14.31
CA VAL A 158 -14.56 1.97 -13.22
C VAL A 158 -13.14 2.56 -13.33
N ARG A 159 -12.59 2.68 -14.55
CA ARG A 159 -11.30 3.32 -14.78
C ARG A 159 -11.30 4.74 -14.23
N ALA A 160 -12.29 5.54 -14.63
CA ALA A 160 -12.43 6.92 -14.17
C ALA A 160 -12.46 7.01 -12.63
N VAL A 161 -13.30 6.20 -11.98
CA VAL A 161 -13.41 6.20 -10.51
C VAL A 161 -12.11 5.80 -9.81
N VAL A 162 -11.38 4.82 -10.35
CA VAL A 162 -10.11 4.37 -9.76
C VAL A 162 -9.02 5.42 -9.97
N THR A 163 -8.98 6.02 -11.16
CA THR A 163 -8.07 7.14 -11.46
C THR A 163 -8.30 8.30 -10.50
N ASP A 164 -9.54 8.76 -10.34
CA ASP A 164 -9.90 9.84 -9.42
C ASP A 164 -9.44 9.53 -7.98
N ALA A 165 -9.59 8.28 -7.54
CA ALA A 165 -9.13 7.86 -6.22
C ALA A 165 -7.61 7.98 -6.07
N VAL A 166 -6.83 7.63 -7.09
CA VAL A 166 -5.36 7.78 -7.10
C VAL A 166 -4.97 9.25 -7.10
N LEU A 167 -5.59 10.06 -7.97
CA LEU A 167 -5.34 11.50 -8.05
C LEU A 167 -5.62 12.18 -6.69
N ALA A 168 -6.75 11.85 -6.07
CA ALA A 168 -7.11 12.38 -4.75
C ALA A 168 -6.07 12.04 -3.69
N VAL A 169 -5.54 10.80 -3.66
CA VAL A 169 -4.48 10.40 -2.72
C VAL A 169 -3.20 11.19 -2.96
N ARG A 170 -2.74 11.30 -4.20
CA ARG A 170 -1.51 12.00 -4.57
C ARG A 170 -1.61 13.50 -4.29
N ALA A 171 -2.73 14.13 -4.62
CA ALA A 171 -2.99 15.53 -4.34
C ALA A 171 -3.04 15.84 -2.82
N HIS A 172 -3.46 14.86 -2.00
CA HIS A 172 -3.63 15.04 -0.56
C HIS A 172 -2.37 14.80 0.28
N THR A 173 -1.24 14.46 -0.34
CA THR A 173 0.00 14.07 0.36
C THR A 173 0.55 15.19 1.24
N LEU A 174 0.46 16.46 0.85
CA LEU A 174 0.93 17.58 1.67
C LEU A 174 0.15 17.69 2.98
N ALA A 175 -1.14 17.38 2.99
CA ALA A 175 -1.98 17.52 4.18
C ALA A 175 -1.50 16.69 5.37
N TRP A 176 -0.96 15.49 5.12
CA TRP A 176 -0.43 14.62 6.17
C TRP A 176 1.11 14.62 6.24
N GLY A 177 1.81 14.96 5.15
CA GLY A 177 3.27 15.00 5.10
C GLY A 177 3.87 16.28 5.70
N ARG A 178 3.14 17.40 5.61
CA ARG A 178 3.59 18.74 6.00
C ARG A 178 4.25 18.82 7.39
N PRO A 179 3.75 18.19 8.48
CA PRO A 179 4.39 18.28 9.79
C PRO A 179 5.79 17.67 9.90
N TYR A 180 6.17 16.86 8.92
CA TYR A 180 7.42 16.10 8.90
C TYR A 180 8.44 16.64 7.89
N LEU A 181 8.04 17.62 7.07
CA LEU A 181 8.92 18.27 6.10
C LEU A 181 9.89 19.22 6.81
N PRO A 182 11.16 19.32 6.33
CA PRO A 182 12.06 20.38 6.75
C PRO A 182 11.55 21.76 6.32
N ALA A 183 12.08 22.84 6.91
CA ALA A 183 11.69 24.21 6.57
C ALA A 183 11.91 24.54 5.10
N HIS A 184 13.00 24.04 4.53
CA HIS A 184 13.35 24.10 3.11
C HIS A 184 13.55 22.69 2.61
N PHE A 185 12.96 22.37 1.46
CA PHE A 185 12.99 21.01 0.92
C PHE A 185 12.95 21.02 -0.62
N THR A 186 13.57 20.02 -1.21
CA THR A 186 13.49 19.73 -2.65
C THR A 186 12.33 18.73 -2.92
N VAL A 187 12.03 18.46 -4.20
CA VAL A 187 11.11 17.36 -4.58
C VAL A 187 11.61 16.02 -4.04
N HIS A 188 12.93 15.80 -4.05
CA HIS A 188 13.53 14.58 -3.50
C HIS A 188 13.28 14.45 -1.99
N ASP A 189 13.49 15.51 -1.21
CA ASP A 189 13.22 15.53 0.23
C ASP A 189 11.74 15.31 0.53
N TYR A 190 10.87 15.89 -0.32
CA TYR A 190 9.43 15.67 -0.23
C TYR A 190 9.07 14.20 -0.39
N CYS A 191 9.49 13.57 -1.48
CA CYS A 191 9.22 12.15 -1.75
C CYS A 191 9.80 11.24 -0.66
N ARG A 192 11.01 11.55 -0.17
CA ARG A 192 11.65 10.84 0.94
C ARG A 192 10.81 10.93 2.20
N THR A 193 10.39 12.13 2.60
CA THR A 193 9.57 12.35 3.79
C THR A 193 8.23 11.61 3.72
N LEU A 194 7.59 11.60 2.53
CA LEU A 194 6.36 10.84 2.33
C LEU A 194 6.58 9.33 2.52
N LEU A 195 7.65 8.78 1.99
CA LEU A 195 7.99 7.36 2.16
C LEU A 195 8.30 7.04 3.62
N GLU A 196 9.17 7.82 4.28
CA GLU A 196 9.55 7.64 5.69
C GLU A 196 8.32 7.66 6.60
N THR A 197 7.46 8.66 6.44
CA THR A 197 6.23 8.80 7.23
C THR A 197 5.26 7.64 6.99
N SER A 198 5.12 7.19 5.75
CA SER A 198 4.25 6.06 5.40
C SER A 198 4.77 4.74 5.96
N PHE A 199 6.08 4.51 5.95
CA PHE A 199 6.68 3.31 6.55
C PHE A 199 6.58 3.31 8.08
N ALA A 200 6.76 4.47 8.73
CA ALA A 200 6.59 4.61 10.18
C ALA A 200 5.13 4.36 10.64
N ALA A 201 4.15 4.61 9.76
CA ALA A 201 2.72 4.34 10.01
C ALA A 201 2.35 2.85 9.98
N GLU A 202 3.24 1.98 9.53
CA GLU A 202 3.04 0.53 9.44
C GLU A 202 4.09 -0.21 10.28
N ILE A 203 3.84 -1.49 10.55
CA ILE A 203 4.84 -2.37 11.17
C ILE A 203 5.72 -2.93 10.04
N ARG A 204 6.66 -2.13 9.56
CA ARG A 204 7.66 -2.58 8.60
C ARG A 204 9.04 -2.61 9.26
N PRO A 205 9.77 -3.73 9.19
CA PRO A 205 11.11 -3.84 9.74
C PRO A 205 12.19 -3.34 8.78
N GLU A 206 11.85 -2.45 7.86
CA GLU A 206 12.74 -2.02 6.78
C GLU A 206 13.58 -0.82 7.24
N GLY A 207 14.90 -0.95 7.14
CA GLY A 207 15.85 0.11 7.52
C GLY A 207 15.98 1.22 6.46
N ASN A 208 16.69 2.30 6.82
CA ASN A 208 16.89 3.48 5.96
C ASN A 208 17.54 3.15 4.60
N ALA A 209 18.42 2.13 4.55
CA ALA A 209 19.06 1.70 3.30
C ALA A 209 18.03 1.23 2.26
N ARG A 210 17.01 0.46 2.67
CA ARG A 210 15.96 0.01 1.76
C ARG A 210 15.07 1.15 1.28
N LEU A 211 14.87 2.15 2.10
CA LEU A 211 14.09 3.32 1.76
C LEU A 211 14.76 4.14 0.65
N ALA A 212 16.09 4.28 0.69
CA ALA A 212 16.86 4.93 -0.37
C ALA A 212 16.76 4.17 -1.71
N VAL A 213 16.86 2.82 -1.67
CA VAL A 213 16.68 1.97 -2.87
C VAL A 213 15.27 2.13 -3.44
N LEU A 214 14.24 2.15 -2.59
CA LEU A 214 12.85 2.33 -3.03
C LEU A 214 12.61 3.71 -3.63
N LEU A 215 13.19 4.75 -3.05
CA LEU A 215 13.07 6.13 -3.55
C LEU A 215 13.71 6.25 -4.93
N GLU A 216 14.91 5.71 -5.11
CA GLU A 216 15.61 5.74 -6.39
C GLU A 216 14.88 4.93 -7.46
N ALA A 217 14.39 3.73 -7.12
CA ALA A 217 13.63 2.89 -8.06
C ALA A 217 12.34 3.56 -8.57
N GLN A 218 11.73 4.43 -7.76
CA GLN A 218 10.49 5.14 -8.11
C GLN A 218 10.73 6.57 -8.61
N ARG A 219 11.97 7.03 -8.69
CA ARG A 219 12.33 8.41 -9.04
C ARG A 219 11.66 8.87 -10.34
N GLY A 220 11.67 8.03 -11.37
CA GLY A 220 11.06 8.33 -12.67
C GLY A 220 9.55 8.57 -12.61
N THR A 221 8.87 8.06 -11.58
CA THR A 221 7.43 8.29 -11.37
C THR A 221 7.17 9.38 -10.33
N LEU A 222 7.83 9.34 -9.18
CA LEU A 222 7.52 10.25 -8.08
C LEU A 222 7.97 11.69 -8.37
N THR A 223 9.12 11.88 -9.01
CA THR A 223 9.65 13.21 -9.29
C THR A 223 8.70 14.02 -10.17
N PRO A 224 8.28 13.58 -11.38
CA PRO A 224 7.38 14.38 -12.22
C PRO A 224 6.00 14.61 -11.56
N VAL A 225 5.46 13.61 -10.86
CA VAL A 225 4.19 13.74 -10.12
C VAL A 225 4.26 14.87 -9.11
N TYR A 226 5.26 14.83 -8.23
CA TYR A 226 5.32 15.77 -7.10
C TYR A 226 5.96 17.09 -7.45
N GLU A 227 6.80 17.17 -8.47
CA GLU A 227 7.30 18.44 -8.99
C GLU A 227 6.16 19.30 -9.51
N THR A 228 5.31 18.76 -10.39
CA THR A 228 4.13 19.45 -10.92
C THR A 228 3.16 19.85 -9.79
N MET A 229 2.91 18.94 -8.84
CA MET A 229 2.04 19.23 -7.71
C MET A 229 2.61 20.34 -6.81
N LEU A 230 3.91 20.33 -6.49
CA LEU A 230 4.53 21.36 -5.65
C LEU A 230 4.53 22.72 -6.37
N GLN A 231 4.80 22.76 -7.67
CA GLN A 231 4.68 23.98 -8.47
C GLN A 231 3.25 24.53 -8.46
N TYR A 232 2.25 23.65 -8.60
CA TYR A 232 0.85 24.05 -8.46
C TYR A 232 0.54 24.65 -7.09
N LEU A 233 1.06 24.05 -6.00
CA LEU A 233 0.90 24.57 -4.63
C LEU A 233 1.60 25.92 -4.40
N VAL A 234 2.69 26.19 -5.12
CA VAL A 234 3.32 27.52 -5.15
C VAL A 234 2.39 28.56 -5.82
N LEU A 235 1.77 28.21 -6.95
CA LEU A 235 0.78 29.06 -7.61
C LEU A 235 -0.43 29.33 -6.71
N GLN A 236 -0.86 28.35 -5.91
CA GLN A 236 -1.93 28.52 -4.91
C GLN A 236 -1.48 29.29 -3.66
N ARG A 237 -0.23 29.78 -3.60
CA ARG A 237 0.37 30.47 -2.47
C ARG A 237 0.40 29.65 -1.15
N ILE A 238 0.28 28.34 -1.24
CA ILE A 238 0.41 27.42 -0.11
C ILE A 238 1.89 27.21 0.24
N LEU A 239 2.74 27.14 -0.79
CA LEU A 239 4.19 27.06 -0.69
C LEU A 239 4.84 28.33 -1.24
N ALA A 240 6.09 28.56 -0.87
CA ALA A 240 7.00 29.45 -1.60
C ALA A 240 8.07 28.61 -2.28
N SER A 241 8.68 29.13 -3.34
CA SER A 241 9.79 28.47 -4.03
C SER A 241 10.85 29.46 -4.39
N ASP A 242 12.11 29.03 -4.26
CA ASP A 242 13.29 29.68 -4.81
C ASP A 242 13.98 28.65 -5.73
N GLY A 243 13.59 28.67 -7.00
CA GLY A 243 14.01 27.69 -8.00
C GLY A 243 13.55 26.28 -7.69
N LYS A 244 14.47 25.38 -7.28
CA LYS A 244 14.19 23.97 -6.97
C LYS A 244 13.93 23.69 -5.49
N VAL A 245 14.02 24.73 -4.64
CA VAL A 245 13.80 24.63 -3.20
C VAL A 245 12.44 25.20 -2.87
N TYR A 246 11.67 24.45 -2.11
CA TYR A 246 10.33 24.81 -1.63
C TYR A 246 10.37 25.11 -0.14
N SER A 247 9.46 25.97 0.32
CA SER A 247 9.28 26.23 1.74
C SER A 247 7.80 26.41 2.09
N ILE A 248 7.44 26.03 3.31
CA ILE A 248 6.08 26.14 3.83
C ILE A 248 5.84 27.57 4.30
N ARG A 249 4.85 28.26 3.71
CA ARG A 249 4.51 29.66 4.08
C ARG A 249 3.89 29.77 5.46
N GLN A 250 3.15 28.78 5.90
CA GLN A 250 2.45 28.80 7.18
C GLN A 250 2.86 27.58 8.00
N THR A 251 3.26 27.78 9.23
CA THR A 251 3.57 26.70 10.17
C THR A 251 2.33 25.88 10.48
N VAL A 252 2.54 24.58 10.72
CA VAL A 252 1.45 23.70 11.16
C VAL A 252 1.18 23.96 12.63
N ASP A 253 -0.05 24.36 12.94
CA ASP A 253 -0.48 24.56 14.33
C ASP A 253 -0.43 23.23 15.12
N TRP A 254 -0.35 23.35 16.44
CA TRP A 254 -0.17 22.20 17.32
C TRP A 254 -1.36 21.22 17.26
N LEU A 255 -2.58 21.72 17.07
CA LEU A 255 -3.79 20.91 16.99
C LEU A 255 -3.80 20.05 15.71
N THR A 256 -3.47 20.66 14.58
CA THR A 256 -3.30 19.93 13.30
C THR A 256 -2.20 18.88 13.40
N ARG A 257 -1.05 19.23 14.02
CA ARG A 257 0.04 18.26 14.27
C ARG A 257 -0.43 17.10 15.16
N ALA A 258 -1.17 17.38 16.23
CA ALA A 258 -1.72 16.37 17.13
C ALA A 258 -2.72 15.44 16.41
N ARG A 259 -3.62 16.01 15.58
CA ARG A 259 -4.60 15.23 14.77
C ARG A 259 -3.90 14.30 13.79
N ILE A 260 -2.87 14.77 13.09
CA ILE A 260 -2.08 13.94 12.16
C ILE A 260 -1.33 12.86 12.94
N GLY A 261 -0.73 13.18 14.08
CA GLY A 261 -0.09 12.19 14.95
C GLY A 261 -1.06 11.10 15.44
N LEU A 262 -2.28 11.48 15.83
CA LEU A 262 -3.33 10.54 16.23
C LEU A 262 -3.78 9.65 15.04
N TYR A 263 -3.91 10.22 13.84
CA TYR A 263 -4.20 9.47 12.62
C TYR A 263 -3.16 8.38 12.37
N PHE A 264 -1.86 8.68 12.47
CA PHE A 264 -0.79 7.71 12.26
C PHE A 264 -0.72 6.66 13.38
N ARG A 265 -0.93 7.05 14.65
CA ARG A 265 -1.04 6.09 15.77
C ARG A 265 -2.20 5.11 15.55
N ARG A 266 -3.37 5.62 15.15
CA ARG A 266 -4.54 4.81 14.81
C ARG A 266 -4.25 3.90 13.60
N SER A 267 -3.56 4.40 12.58
CA SER A 267 -3.14 3.61 11.44
C SER A 267 -2.28 2.43 11.85
N LYS A 268 -1.27 2.68 12.71
CA LYS A 268 -0.39 1.64 13.24
C LYS A 268 -1.15 0.58 14.05
N LEU A 269 -2.08 1.00 14.91
CA LEU A 269 -2.95 0.07 15.65
C LEU A 269 -3.79 -0.79 14.70
N ARG A 270 -4.42 -0.18 13.69
CA ARG A 270 -5.21 -0.92 12.70
C ARG A 270 -4.35 -1.85 11.84
N ALA A 271 -3.12 -1.47 11.51
CA ALA A 271 -2.16 -2.35 10.84
C ALA A 271 -1.81 -3.57 11.71
N THR A 272 -1.60 -3.38 13.01
CA THR A 272 -1.39 -4.48 13.98
C THR A 272 -2.61 -5.41 14.03
N LEU A 273 -3.81 -4.86 14.13
CA LEU A 273 -5.05 -5.66 14.16
C LEU A 273 -5.28 -6.43 12.85
N ARG A 274 -4.82 -5.93 11.70
CA ARG A 274 -4.86 -6.69 10.44
C ARG A 274 -3.99 -7.95 10.49
N TRP A 275 -2.89 -7.94 11.24
CA TRP A 275 -2.09 -9.15 11.45
C TRP A 275 -2.89 -10.25 12.16
N LEU A 276 -3.75 -9.90 13.12
CA LEU A 276 -4.62 -10.87 13.79
C LEU A 276 -5.63 -11.49 12.82
N LYS A 277 -6.09 -10.76 11.82
CA LYS A 277 -6.95 -11.31 10.75
C LYS A 277 -6.24 -12.37 9.90
N TYR A 278 -4.94 -12.20 9.66
CA TYR A 278 -4.15 -13.21 8.95
C TYR A 278 -4.24 -14.57 9.67
N ILE A 279 -4.21 -14.55 10.99
CA ILE A 279 -4.34 -15.75 11.83
C ILE A 279 -5.70 -16.41 11.63
N ALA A 280 -6.77 -15.62 11.50
CA ALA A 280 -8.12 -16.11 11.31
C ALA A 280 -8.44 -16.57 9.87
N LEU A 281 -7.62 -16.16 8.88
CA LEU A 281 -7.84 -16.44 7.46
C LEU A 281 -6.93 -17.54 6.90
N TYR A 282 -5.95 -18.00 7.67
CA TYR A 282 -4.97 -18.99 7.20
C TYR A 282 -4.80 -20.10 8.21
N ASP A 283 -5.19 -21.30 7.86
CA ASP A 283 -4.98 -22.51 8.71
C ASP A 283 -3.48 -22.77 8.95
N ASP A 284 -2.62 -22.47 7.95
CA ASP A 284 -1.16 -22.66 8.02
C ASP A 284 -0.37 -21.36 8.34
N TRP A 285 -1.02 -20.34 8.91
CA TRP A 285 -0.37 -19.04 9.16
C TRP A 285 0.89 -19.16 10.00
N LEU A 286 0.89 -20.09 10.97
CA LEU A 286 1.99 -20.30 11.91
C LEU A 286 3.21 -20.85 11.20
N ASP A 287 3.04 -21.88 10.39
CA ASP A 287 4.12 -22.48 9.60
C ASP A 287 4.63 -21.51 8.53
N TYR A 288 3.77 -20.69 7.94
CA TYR A 288 4.18 -19.61 7.05
C TYR A 288 5.03 -18.55 7.79
N LEU A 289 4.61 -18.13 8.98
CA LEU A 289 5.34 -17.16 9.80
C LEU A 289 6.71 -17.71 10.22
N LEU A 290 6.78 -18.95 10.67
CA LEU A 290 8.01 -19.61 11.07
C LEU A 290 9.00 -19.70 9.90
N ARG A 291 8.57 -20.17 8.74
CA ARG A 291 9.39 -20.19 7.52
C ARG A 291 9.87 -18.79 7.10
N LYS A 292 9.07 -17.76 7.33
CA LYS A 292 9.46 -16.38 7.03
C LYS A 292 10.50 -15.85 8.02
N ILE A 293 10.37 -16.19 9.30
CA ILE A 293 11.36 -15.85 10.33
C ILE A 293 12.67 -16.57 10.04
N GLU A 294 12.64 -17.87 9.80
CA GLU A 294 13.81 -18.69 9.48
C GLU A 294 14.57 -18.15 8.26
N ARG A 295 13.85 -17.86 7.17
CA ARG A 295 14.47 -17.27 5.96
C ARG A 295 15.08 -15.89 6.16
N ARG A 296 14.56 -15.08 7.12
CA ARG A 296 15.05 -13.73 7.37
C ARG A 296 16.13 -13.63 8.45
N SER A 297 16.10 -14.51 9.42
CA SER A 297 17.00 -14.48 10.59
C SER A 297 17.98 -15.64 10.64
N GLY A 298 17.81 -16.65 9.78
CA GLY A 298 18.58 -17.91 9.88
C GLY A 298 18.23 -18.76 11.12
N MET A 299 17.28 -18.31 11.96
CA MET A 299 16.92 -18.98 13.19
C MET A 299 15.70 -19.90 12.99
N SER A 300 15.90 -21.20 13.16
CA SER A 300 14.80 -22.16 13.22
C SER A 300 14.12 -22.14 14.60
N ILE A 301 12.81 -21.95 14.63
CA ILE A 301 12.01 -21.91 15.86
C ILE A 301 11.21 -23.20 15.94
N ALA A 302 11.67 -24.15 16.73
CA ALA A 302 10.90 -25.35 17.03
C ALA A 302 9.76 -25.01 18.00
N LEU A 303 8.55 -25.49 17.67
CA LEU A 303 7.35 -25.32 18.49
C LEU A 303 6.97 -26.61 19.19
N THR A 304 6.58 -26.48 20.45
CA THR A 304 5.93 -27.58 21.21
C THR A 304 4.49 -27.78 20.72
N PRO A 305 3.87 -28.96 20.95
CA PRO A 305 2.47 -29.21 20.60
C PRO A 305 1.49 -28.21 21.23
N ARG A 306 1.78 -27.76 22.46
CA ARG A 306 0.97 -26.74 23.16
C ARG A 306 1.07 -25.37 22.53
N GLU A 307 2.27 -24.94 22.11
CA GLU A 307 2.49 -23.69 21.41
C GLU A 307 1.84 -23.70 20.01
N ARG A 308 1.83 -24.85 19.35
CA ARG A 308 1.16 -25.04 18.07
C ARG A 308 -0.36 -24.98 18.18
N ARG A 309 -0.93 -25.54 19.26
CA ARG A 309 -2.38 -25.54 19.51
C ARG A 309 -2.91 -24.19 19.99
N TRP A 310 -2.11 -23.44 20.76
CA TRP A 310 -2.48 -22.15 21.34
C TRP A 310 -1.39 -21.08 21.13
N PRO A 311 -1.07 -20.74 19.87
CA PRO A 311 0.09 -19.93 19.57
C PRO A 311 -0.01 -18.51 20.13
N LEU A 312 -1.19 -17.92 20.16
CA LEU A 312 -1.42 -16.58 20.70
C LEU A 312 -1.18 -16.45 22.22
N LEU A 313 -1.26 -17.57 22.95
CA LEU A 313 -1.03 -17.59 24.41
C LEU A 313 0.42 -17.94 24.75
N PHE A 314 1.04 -18.88 24.03
CA PHE A 314 2.31 -19.47 24.44
C PHE A 314 3.52 -19.04 23.62
N LEU A 315 3.34 -18.36 22.49
CA LEU A 315 4.47 -17.91 21.66
C LEU A 315 5.14 -16.60 22.14
N TRP A 316 4.50 -15.82 23.00
CA TRP A 316 5.01 -14.53 23.44
C TRP A 316 6.45 -14.56 23.98
N PRO A 317 6.90 -15.53 24.79
CA PRO A 317 8.27 -15.60 25.26
C PRO A 317 9.28 -15.76 24.11
N LYS A 318 8.94 -16.57 23.10
CA LYS A 318 9.79 -16.77 21.91
C LYS A 318 9.80 -15.55 21.01
N VAL A 319 8.64 -14.88 20.84
CA VAL A 319 8.53 -13.62 20.09
C VAL A 319 9.35 -12.51 20.75
N ILE A 320 9.26 -12.36 22.07
CA ILE A 320 10.03 -11.37 22.84
C ILE A 320 11.53 -11.67 22.72
N ARG A 321 11.93 -12.94 22.86
CA ARG A 321 13.34 -13.35 22.68
C ARG A 321 13.81 -12.99 21.26
N TYR A 322 13.05 -13.34 20.23
CA TYR A 322 13.38 -13.00 18.83
C TYR A 322 13.50 -11.49 18.62
N LEU A 323 12.61 -10.68 19.19
CA LEU A 323 12.67 -9.22 19.09
C LEU A 323 13.89 -8.63 19.82
N ARG A 324 14.35 -9.26 20.91
CA ARG A 324 15.54 -8.84 21.67
C ARG A 324 16.87 -9.31 21.06
N THR A 325 16.86 -10.46 20.39
CA THR A 325 18.07 -11.04 19.75
C THR A 325 18.24 -10.63 18.30
N ARG A 326 17.39 -9.74 17.78
CA ARG A 326 17.57 -9.18 16.43
C ARG A 326 18.96 -8.58 16.34
N PRO A 327 19.83 -9.06 15.42
CA PRO A 327 21.04 -8.34 15.11
C PRO A 327 20.61 -6.96 14.61
N GLN A 328 21.01 -5.90 15.31
CA GLN A 328 21.00 -4.58 14.76
C GLN A 328 22.02 -4.64 13.61
N HIS A 329 21.56 -4.83 12.39
CA HIS A 329 22.42 -4.58 11.24
C HIS A 329 22.69 -3.08 11.22
N HIS A 330 23.76 -2.71 11.97
CA HIS A 330 24.52 -1.52 11.69
C HIS A 330 25.31 -1.82 10.41
N ALA A 331 24.87 -1.24 9.29
CA ALA A 331 25.69 -0.78 8.17
C ALA A 331 24.76 -0.17 7.12
#